data_0c221a527790029f26298d167af632a6
#
_entry.id   0c221a527790029f26298d167af632a6
#
_cell.length_a   1.000
_cell.length_b   1.000
_cell.length_c   1.000
_cell.angle_alpha   90.00
_cell.angle_beta   90.00
_cell.angle_gamma   90.00
#
_symmetry.space_group_name_H-M   'P 1'
#
loop_
_entity.id
_entity.type
_entity.pdbx_description
1 polymer ?
#
loop_
_entity_poly.entity_id
_entity_poly.type
_entity_poly.pdbx_seq_one_letter_code
_entity_poly.pdbx_strand_id
1 'polypeptide(L)'
;MVTSGPVGLWAGFSMLRQWVLIALVVVSAVGDAAAQTPSDAAKSMVGAWEISNAARDKTCPVAFSLDAGAAGYKIELDAACATVFPSLRDVVVWAMGPRDAVRLLDSKGVIILDFTEVEAHMYEAERKGEGLYFMRTQAAIKAETVTPEQVFGEWALLKEMDKPLCKLTLSNAAAGSESFKITVKPGCDAAIAGLGLATWRLDSNELVLVGRGGTWRFSESDSKTWERIPPSADPMVLMRQ
;
A
#
# COMPACT_ATOMS: atom_id res chain seq x y z
N MET A 1 -40.04 89.29 -38.80
CA MET A 1 -39.17 90.21 -38.11
C MET A 1 -37.86 89.45 -37.98
N VAL A 2 -36.92 89.63 -38.96
CA VAL A 2 -35.80 90.59 -38.90
C VAL A 2 -34.89 90.19 -37.67
N THR A 3 -33.69 89.77 -37.69
CA THR A 3 -32.50 90.25 -38.51
C THR A 3 -31.39 89.25 -38.34
N SER A 4 -30.72 88.81 -39.37
CA SER A 4 -29.42 89.29 -39.92
C SER A 4 -28.21 89.11 -39.00
N GLY A 5 -27.36 88.28 -39.37
CA GLY A 5 -25.95 88.07 -39.65
C GLY A 5 -24.89 88.85 -38.82
N PRO A 6 -23.61 88.83 -39.07
CA PRO A 6 -22.87 88.12 -40.14
C PRO A 6 -21.58 87.41 -39.67
N VAL A 7 -21.09 86.57 -40.52
CA VAL A 7 -19.73 86.40 -41.09
C VAL A 7 -18.53 86.86 -40.24
N GLY A 8 -17.62 85.98 -39.95
CA GLY A 8 -16.26 86.30 -39.58
C GLY A 8 -15.31 85.16 -39.93
N LEU A 9 -14.59 85.40 -40.98
CA LEU A 9 -13.57 84.59 -41.63
C LEU A 9 -12.27 84.45 -40.80
N TRP A 10 -11.47 83.52 -41.30
CA TRP A 10 -10.01 83.42 -41.24
C TRP A 10 -9.43 82.66 -40.10
N ALA A 11 -8.91 81.61 -40.47
CA ALA A 11 -7.62 81.18 -41.06
C ALA A 11 -6.67 80.64 -39.99
N GLY A 12 -6.26 79.50 -40.25
CA GLY A 12 -4.83 79.31 -40.38
C GLY A 12 -4.22 78.29 -39.52
N PHE A 13 -3.77 77.26 -40.21
CA PHE A 13 -2.51 76.57 -39.93
C PHE A 13 -2.30 75.96 -38.50
N SER A 14 -2.25 74.66 -38.33
CA SER A 14 -0.92 74.03 -38.44
C SER A 14 -1.15 72.50 -38.18
N MET A 15 -0.73 71.74 -39.17
CA MET A 15 -0.41 70.37 -39.05
C MET A 15 0.67 70.19 -37.98
N LEU A 16 0.38 69.55 -36.87
CA LEU A 16 1.40 68.85 -36.13
C LEU A 16 0.93 67.47 -35.91
N ARG A 17 1.47 66.57 -36.73
CA ARG A 17 1.49 65.15 -36.60
C ARG A 17 2.06 64.80 -35.21
N GLN A 18 1.20 64.52 -34.18
CA GLN A 18 1.62 63.86 -33.02
C GLN A 18 1.25 62.38 -33.17
N TRP A 19 2.23 61.61 -33.60
CA TRP A 19 2.23 60.20 -33.48
C TRP A 19 2.34 59.85 -31.98
N VAL A 20 1.23 59.58 -31.34
CA VAL A 20 1.20 58.96 -30.02
C VAL A 20 1.55 57.49 -30.26
N LEU A 21 2.81 57.14 -30.08
CA LEU A 21 3.27 55.77 -29.93
C LEU A 21 2.66 55.26 -28.64
N ILE A 22 1.55 54.55 -28.73
CA ILE A 22 1.04 53.69 -27.66
C ILE A 22 2.01 52.51 -27.63
N ALA A 23 3.02 52.62 -26.78
CA ALA A 23 3.82 51.47 -26.39
C ALA A 23 2.91 50.54 -25.63
N LEU A 24 2.39 49.50 -26.30
CA LEU A 24 1.70 48.39 -25.71
C LEU A 24 2.73 47.58 -24.88
N VAL A 25 2.87 47.92 -23.60
CA VAL A 25 3.66 47.11 -22.66
C VAL A 25 2.83 45.86 -22.44
N VAL A 26 3.09 44.81 -23.22
CA VAL A 26 2.66 43.47 -22.95
C VAL A 26 3.47 43.02 -21.74
N VAL A 27 2.94 43.23 -20.54
CA VAL A 27 3.43 42.58 -19.33
C VAL A 27 3.06 41.12 -19.50
N SER A 28 3.99 40.34 -20.02
CA SER A 28 3.93 38.88 -19.94
C SER A 28 3.99 38.55 -18.46
N ALA A 29 2.83 38.32 -17.83
CA ALA A 29 2.75 37.63 -16.55
C ALA A 29 3.27 36.22 -16.80
N VAL A 30 4.58 36.03 -16.68
CA VAL A 30 5.18 34.72 -16.47
C VAL A 30 4.67 34.34 -15.08
N GLY A 31 3.55 33.61 -15.04
CA GLY A 31 3.11 32.97 -13.81
C GLY A 31 4.24 32.05 -13.40
N ASP A 32 5.00 32.46 -12.39
CA ASP A 32 5.84 31.53 -11.65
C ASP A 32 4.90 30.43 -11.16
N ALA A 33 4.96 29.28 -11.82
CA ALA A 33 4.45 28.04 -11.24
C ALA A 33 5.32 27.82 -10.00
N ALA A 34 4.91 28.40 -8.87
CA ALA A 34 5.53 28.15 -7.59
C ALA A 34 5.49 26.65 -7.38
N ALA A 35 6.63 25.99 -7.53
CA ALA A 35 6.78 24.60 -7.17
C ALA A 35 6.36 24.49 -5.70
N GLN A 36 5.18 23.91 -5.45
CA GLN A 36 4.67 23.75 -4.10
C GLN A 36 5.67 22.89 -3.33
N THR A 37 6.20 23.45 -2.25
CA THR A 37 7.07 22.66 -1.35
C THR A 37 6.30 21.44 -0.87
N PRO A 38 6.81 20.21 -1.08
CA PRO A 38 6.12 19.02 -0.64
C PRO A 38 5.81 19.07 0.86
N SER A 39 4.59 18.68 1.23
CA SER A 39 4.19 18.56 2.64
C SER A 39 5.01 17.49 3.34
N ASP A 40 5.06 17.51 4.68
CA ASP A 40 5.76 16.47 5.43
C ASP A 40 5.09 15.11 5.24
N ALA A 41 3.76 15.07 5.10
CA ALA A 41 3.02 13.88 4.70
C ALA A 41 3.47 13.34 3.32
N ALA A 42 3.66 14.22 2.33
CA ALA A 42 4.19 13.79 1.04
C ALA A 42 5.63 13.25 1.14
N LYS A 43 6.47 13.86 1.97
CA LYS A 43 7.85 13.38 2.18
C LYS A 43 7.88 12.01 2.84
N SER A 44 6.94 11.71 3.77
CA SER A 44 6.86 10.41 4.44
C SER A 44 6.45 9.28 3.50
N MET A 45 5.82 9.59 2.36
CA MET A 45 5.44 8.61 1.37
C MET A 45 6.59 8.17 0.46
N VAL A 46 7.69 8.92 0.41
CA VAL A 46 8.82 8.61 -0.50
C VAL A 46 9.43 7.25 -0.20
N GLY A 47 9.59 6.45 -1.23
CA GLY A 47 10.24 5.14 -1.15
C GLY A 47 9.40 4.00 -1.69
N ALA A 48 9.77 2.78 -1.30
CA ALA A 48 9.16 1.55 -1.78
C ALA A 48 7.95 1.14 -0.92
N TRP A 49 6.86 0.85 -1.61
CA TRP A 49 5.59 0.40 -1.06
C TRP A 49 5.10 -0.82 -1.83
N GLU A 50 4.11 -1.49 -1.31
CA GLU A 50 3.39 -2.57 -1.99
C GLU A 50 1.89 -2.29 -1.96
N ILE A 51 1.25 -2.41 -3.10
CA ILE A 51 -0.21 -2.47 -3.21
C ILE A 51 -0.62 -3.93 -3.27
N SER A 52 -1.63 -4.33 -2.50
CA SER A 52 -2.15 -5.70 -2.47
C SER A 52 -3.67 -5.72 -2.37
N ASN A 53 -4.28 -6.85 -2.69
CA ASN A 53 -5.66 -7.12 -2.29
C ASN A 53 -5.72 -7.63 -0.85
N ALA A 54 -6.93 -7.81 -0.30
CA ALA A 54 -7.14 -8.25 1.08
C ALA A 54 -6.52 -9.62 1.39
N ALA A 55 -6.56 -10.56 0.45
CA ALA A 55 -6.00 -11.90 0.62
C ALA A 55 -4.47 -11.95 0.42
N ARG A 56 -3.86 -10.86 -0.06
CA ARG A 56 -2.43 -10.75 -0.42
C ARG A 56 -1.92 -11.84 -1.40
N ASP A 57 -2.82 -12.47 -2.13
CA ASP A 57 -2.48 -13.36 -3.26
C ASP A 57 -2.17 -12.57 -4.53
N LYS A 58 -2.45 -11.27 -4.53
CA LYS A 58 -2.12 -10.30 -5.57
C LYS A 58 -1.35 -9.15 -4.95
N THR A 59 -0.18 -8.88 -5.48
CA THR A 59 0.69 -7.79 -5.02
C THR A 59 1.29 -7.02 -6.20
N CYS A 60 1.59 -5.75 -5.96
CA CYS A 60 2.19 -4.84 -6.91
C CYS A 60 3.20 -3.94 -6.19
N PRO A 61 4.50 -4.09 -6.42
CA PRO A 61 5.50 -3.16 -5.90
C PRO A 61 5.35 -1.80 -6.59
N VAL A 62 5.42 -0.74 -5.78
CA VAL A 62 5.35 0.65 -6.25
C VAL A 62 6.44 1.47 -5.57
N ALA A 63 6.91 2.52 -6.23
CA ALA A 63 7.82 3.48 -5.61
C ALA A 63 7.31 4.91 -5.81
N PHE A 64 7.25 5.65 -4.70
CA PHE A 64 6.86 7.06 -4.69
C PHE A 64 8.09 7.95 -4.69
N SER A 65 8.10 8.98 -5.56
CA SER A 65 9.10 10.06 -5.55
C SER A 65 8.43 11.43 -5.42
N LEU A 66 9.21 12.46 -5.14
CA LEU A 66 8.75 13.84 -5.14
C LEU A 66 9.11 14.57 -6.45
N ASP A 67 9.57 13.83 -7.45
CA ASP A 67 9.79 14.39 -8.77
C ASP A 67 8.46 14.86 -9.37
N ALA A 68 8.46 16.04 -9.97
CA ALA A 68 7.27 16.59 -10.58
C ALA A 68 6.77 15.73 -11.74
N GLY A 69 5.48 15.43 -11.73
CA GLY A 69 4.72 14.82 -12.81
C GLY A 69 3.68 15.80 -13.37
N ALA A 70 2.86 15.34 -14.32
CA ALA A 70 1.88 16.19 -15.02
C ALA A 70 0.78 16.74 -14.09
N ALA A 71 0.37 15.97 -13.05
CA ALA A 71 -0.73 16.33 -12.16
C ALA A 71 -0.42 15.97 -10.69
N GLY A 72 0.85 15.93 -10.32
CA GLY A 72 1.32 15.52 -8.99
C GLY A 72 2.78 15.11 -9.01
N TYR A 73 3.14 14.10 -8.26
CA TYR A 73 4.48 13.53 -8.19
C TYR A 73 4.53 12.22 -8.98
N LYS A 74 5.72 11.84 -9.43
CA LYS A 74 5.92 10.59 -10.15
C LYS A 74 5.75 9.37 -9.23
N ILE A 75 5.17 8.33 -9.80
CA ILE A 75 5.08 6.99 -9.23
C ILE A 75 5.69 6.00 -10.22
N GLU A 76 6.42 5.03 -9.72
CA GLU A 76 6.92 3.91 -10.49
C GLU A 76 6.12 2.66 -10.11
N LEU A 77 5.61 1.99 -11.12
CA LEU A 77 4.84 0.74 -11.00
C LEU A 77 5.54 -0.33 -11.85
N ASP A 78 5.61 -1.55 -11.31
CA ASP A 78 6.04 -2.68 -12.13
C ASP A 78 5.07 -2.89 -13.30
N ALA A 79 5.58 -3.22 -14.48
CA ALA A 79 4.75 -3.44 -15.68
C ALA A 79 3.73 -4.58 -15.50
N ALA A 80 4.03 -5.56 -14.64
CA ALA A 80 3.11 -6.65 -14.32
C ALA A 80 1.90 -6.20 -13.47
N CYS A 81 1.99 -5.06 -12.78
CA CYS A 81 0.92 -4.55 -11.93
C CYS A 81 -0.41 -4.38 -12.67
N ALA A 82 -0.38 -3.90 -13.91
CA ALA A 82 -1.58 -3.75 -14.74
C ALA A 82 -2.26 -5.08 -15.11
N THR A 83 -1.53 -6.19 -15.05
CA THR A 83 -2.10 -7.54 -15.27
C THR A 83 -2.83 -8.02 -14.02
N VAL A 84 -2.27 -7.73 -12.85
CA VAL A 84 -2.79 -8.16 -11.55
C VAL A 84 -3.93 -7.24 -11.09
N PHE A 85 -3.78 -5.94 -11.31
CA PHE A 85 -4.73 -4.89 -10.96
C PHE A 85 -4.99 -4.00 -12.19
N PRO A 86 -6.03 -4.29 -12.97
CA PRO A 86 -6.30 -3.58 -14.22
C PRO A 86 -6.44 -2.06 -14.08
N SER A 87 -6.96 -1.57 -12.95
CA SER A 87 -7.08 -0.14 -12.65
C SER A 87 -5.74 0.59 -12.56
N LEU A 88 -4.65 -0.11 -12.21
CA LEU A 88 -3.32 0.51 -12.10
C LEU A 88 -2.69 0.81 -13.46
N ARG A 89 -3.26 0.32 -14.57
CA ARG A 89 -2.75 0.54 -15.93
C ARG A 89 -2.62 2.02 -16.29
N ASP A 90 -3.57 2.83 -15.84
CA ASP A 90 -3.67 4.23 -16.21
C ASP A 90 -3.02 5.16 -15.16
N VAL A 91 -2.50 4.60 -14.07
CA VAL A 91 -1.82 5.38 -13.04
C VAL A 91 -0.45 5.83 -13.52
N VAL A 92 -0.19 7.14 -13.44
CA VAL A 92 1.09 7.74 -13.86
C VAL A 92 1.68 8.71 -12.84
N VAL A 93 0.85 9.24 -11.93
CA VAL A 93 1.27 10.18 -10.88
C VAL A 93 0.52 9.91 -9.59
N TRP A 94 1.05 10.44 -8.50
CA TRP A 94 0.38 10.45 -7.20
C TRP A 94 0.34 11.86 -6.61
N ALA A 95 -0.56 12.10 -5.69
CA ALA A 95 -0.69 13.36 -4.97
C ALA A 95 -1.26 13.13 -3.57
N MET A 96 -1.00 14.08 -2.66
CA MET A 96 -1.69 14.12 -1.38
C MET A 96 -3.10 14.70 -1.56
N GLY A 97 -4.07 14.03 -1.01
CA GLY A 97 -5.44 14.47 -0.90
C GLY A 97 -5.76 15.12 0.44
N PRO A 98 -7.02 15.47 0.71
CA PRO A 98 -7.48 15.90 2.02
C PRO A 98 -7.25 14.83 3.08
N ARG A 99 -6.91 15.26 4.32
CA ARG A 99 -6.65 14.37 5.45
C ARG A 99 -5.53 13.37 5.18
N ASP A 100 -4.51 13.83 4.47
CA ASP A 100 -3.33 13.05 4.10
C ASP A 100 -3.63 11.77 3.30
N ALA A 101 -4.79 11.73 2.62
CA ALA A 101 -5.09 10.65 1.69
C ALA A 101 -4.07 10.62 0.55
N VAL A 102 -3.69 9.43 0.11
CA VAL A 102 -2.75 9.22 -1.00
C VAL A 102 -3.54 8.88 -2.25
N ARG A 103 -3.48 9.76 -3.25
CA ARG A 103 -4.22 9.61 -4.50
C ARG A 103 -3.33 9.14 -5.62
N LEU A 104 -3.74 8.07 -6.29
CA LEU A 104 -3.16 7.65 -7.55
C LEU A 104 -4.01 8.18 -8.69
N LEU A 105 -3.37 8.86 -9.65
CA LEU A 105 -4.06 9.59 -10.70
C LEU A 105 -3.55 9.19 -12.09
N ASP A 106 -4.42 9.38 -13.08
CA ASP A 106 -4.04 9.28 -14.49
C ASP A 106 -3.31 10.55 -14.98
N SER A 107 -2.93 10.55 -16.26
CA SER A 107 -2.25 11.67 -16.91
C SER A 107 -3.07 12.97 -16.99
N LYS A 108 -4.40 12.88 -16.77
CA LYS A 108 -5.32 14.02 -16.77
C LYS A 108 -5.65 14.51 -15.36
N GLY A 109 -5.10 13.87 -14.33
CA GLY A 109 -5.37 14.17 -12.92
C GLY A 109 -6.68 13.56 -12.40
N VAL A 110 -7.25 12.58 -13.12
CA VAL A 110 -8.41 11.84 -12.63
C VAL A 110 -7.97 10.84 -11.57
N ILE A 111 -8.67 10.82 -10.44
CA ILE A 111 -8.36 9.90 -9.33
C ILE A 111 -8.77 8.48 -9.73
N ILE A 112 -7.79 7.59 -9.74
CA ILE A 112 -7.96 6.14 -9.95
C ILE A 112 -8.22 5.44 -8.63
N LEU A 113 -7.37 5.71 -7.62
CA LEU A 113 -7.49 5.20 -6.25
C LEU A 113 -7.27 6.35 -5.26
N ASP A 114 -8.03 6.36 -4.18
CA ASP A 114 -7.95 7.34 -3.09
C ASP A 114 -7.72 6.56 -1.78
N PHE A 115 -6.47 6.45 -1.36
CA PHE A 115 -6.05 5.69 -0.20
C PHE A 115 -6.15 6.52 1.06
N THR A 116 -6.78 5.99 2.10
CA THR A 116 -6.83 6.59 3.44
C THR A 116 -6.05 5.72 4.42
N GLU A 117 -5.31 6.33 5.33
CA GLU A 117 -4.59 5.60 6.36
C GLU A 117 -5.58 5.00 7.36
N VAL A 118 -5.45 3.70 7.61
CA VAL A 118 -6.29 2.94 8.56
C VAL A 118 -5.49 2.51 9.78
N GLU A 119 -4.20 2.27 9.61
CA GLU A 119 -3.21 2.02 10.67
C GLU A 119 -1.88 2.64 10.27
N ALA A 120 -0.95 2.77 11.21
CA ALA A 120 0.37 3.32 10.92
C ALA A 120 1.04 2.59 9.74
N HIS A 121 1.29 3.34 8.65
CA HIS A 121 1.90 2.83 7.41
C HIS A 121 1.08 1.79 6.64
N MET A 122 -0.23 1.69 6.94
CA MET A 122 -1.19 0.91 6.17
C MET A 122 -2.33 1.78 5.69
N TYR A 123 -2.54 1.79 4.40
CA TYR A 123 -3.56 2.57 3.70
C TYR A 123 -4.54 1.64 3.00
N GLU A 124 -5.79 2.06 2.90
CA GLU A 124 -6.87 1.33 2.25
C GLU A 124 -7.56 2.20 1.20
N ALA A 125 -7.91 1.61 0.07
CA ALA A 125 -8.75 2.20 -0.96
C ALA A 125 -9.77 1.18 -1.46
N GLU A 126 -11.02 1.59 -1.63
CA GLU A 126 -12.04 0.76 -2.28
C GLU A 126 -12.16 1.14 -3.75
N ARG A 127 -12.22 0.13 -4.62
CA ARG A 127 -12.57 0.31 -6.02
C ARG A 127 -13.76 -0.54 -6.41
N LYS A 128 -14.81 0.12 -6.87
CA LYS A 128 -16.03 -0.56 -7.32
C LYS A 128 -15.73 -1.58 -8.42
N GLY A 129 -16.07 -2.82 -8.17
CA GLY A 129 -15.87 -3.93 -9.10
C GLY A 129 -14.53 -4.66 -8.97
N GLU A 130 -13.57 -4.11 -8.23
CA GLU A 130 -12.26 -4.72 -8.00
C GLU A 130 -12.02 -5.03 -6.50
N GLY A 131 -12.78 -4.41 -5.58
CA GLY A 131 -12.71 -4.65 -4.14
C GLY A 131 -11.77 -3.70 -3.40
N LEU A 132 -11.25 -4.18 -2.27
CA LEU A 132 -10.35 -3.42 -1.41
C LEU A 132 -8.88 -3.59 -1.83
N TYR A 133 -8.19 -2.48 -1.85
CA TYR A 133 -6.76 -2.36 -2.06
C TYR A 133 -6.10 -1.91 -0.75
N PHE A 134 -5.01 -2.53 -0.40
CA PHE A 134 -4.16 -2.14 0.70
C PHE A 134 -2.81 -1.66 0.18
N MET A 135 -2.25 -0.66 0.81
CA MET A 135 -0.92 -0.15 0.49
C MET A 135 -0.09 -0.07 1.76
N ARG A 136 1.10 -0.70 1.75
CA ARG A 136 1.97 -0.83 2.92
C ARG A 136 3.42 -0.57 2.56
N THR A 137 4.20 -0.09 3.52
CA THR A 137 5.66 -0.01 3.35
C THR A 137 6.28 -1.39 3.37
N GLN A 138 7.42 -1.55 2.69
CA GLN A 138 8.21 -2.79 2.78
C GLN A 138 8.64 -3.10 4.23
N ALA A 139 8.87 -2.07 5.05
CA ALA A 139 9.19 -2.24 6.46
C ALA A 139 8.00 -2.83 7.25
N ALA A 140 6.78 -2.33 7.01
CA ALA A 140 5.57 -2.84 7.64
C ALA A 140 5.30 -4.30 7.23
N ILE A 141 5.41 -4.61 5.94
CA ILE A 141 5.29 -5.98 5.42
C ILE A 141 6.29 -6.92 6.09
N LYS A 142 7.55 -6.50 6.18
CA LYS A 142 8.60 -7.29 6.82
C LYS A 142 8.36 -7.45 8.33
N ALA A 143 7.84 -6.44 8.99
CA ALA A 143 7.48 -6.52 10.42
C ALA A 143 6.31 -7.48 10.68
N GLU A 144 5.36 -7.59 9.74
CA GLU A 144 4.24 -8.53 9.80
C GLU A 144 4.62 -9.94 9.32
N THR A 145 5.75 -10.11 8.64
CA THR A 145 6.18 -11.42 8.15
C THR A 145 6.78 -12.21 9.29
N VAL A 146 6.14 -13.32 9.63
CA VAL A 146 6.67 -14.25 10.63
C VAL A 146 7.95 -14.89 10.11
N THR A 147 8.99 -14.87 10.93
CA THR A 147 10.26 -15.54 10.61
C THR A 147 10.39 -16.86 11.37
N PRO A 148 11.19 -17.83 10.86
CA PRO A 148 11.44 -19.08 11.57
C PRO A 148 11.93 -18.87 13.01
N GLU A 149 12.77 -17.83 13.23
CA GLU A 149 13.32 -17.50 14.55
C GLU A 149 12.25 -17.15 15.56
N GLN A 150 11.15 -16.58 15.12
CA GLN A 150 9.99 -16.26 15.96
C GLN A 150 9.17 -17.51 16.31
N VAL A 151 9.32 -18.59 15.54
CA VAL A 151 8.56 -19.84 15.74
C VAL A 151 9.35 -20.89 16.53
N PHE A 152 10.69 -20.85 16.50
CA PHE A 152 11.48 -21.82 17.29
C PHE A 152 11.09 -21.83 18.74
N GLY A 153 11.00 -23.01 19.33
CA GLY A 153 10.73 -23.16 20.76
C GLY A 153 9.80 -24.30 21.14
N GLU A 154 9.34 -24.25 22.39
CA GLU A 154 8.42 -25.21 22.95
C GLU A 154 6.98 -24.73 22.76
N TRP A 155 6.13 -25.63 22.31
CA TRP A 155 4.72 -25.36 22.02
C TRP A 155 3.81 -26.43 22.60
N ALA A 156 2.64 -26.03 23.04
CA ALA A 156 1.58 -26.95 23.40
C ALA A 156 0.48 -26.90 22.32
N LEU A 157 0.07 -28.07 21.86
CA LEU A 157 -1.13 -28.23 21.05
C LEU A 157 -2.32 -28.48 21.98
N LEU A 158 -3.33 -27.60 21.87
CA LEU A 158 -4.52 -27.61 22.71
C LEU A 158 -5.78 -27.75 21.85
N LYS A 159 -6.80 -28.42 22.41
CA LYS A 159 -8.18 -28.35 21.90
C LYS A 159 -9.02 -27.44 22.81
N GLU A 160 -8.73 -27.48 24.10
CA GLU A 160 -9.31 -26.63 25.14
C GLU A 160 -8.15 -25.95 25.89
N MET A 161 -8.35 -24.72 26.35
CA MET A 161 -7.29 -23.90 26.93
C MET A 161 -6.53 -24.55 28.10
N ASP A 162 -7.17 -25.42 28.87
CA ASP A 162 -6.62 -25.96 30.10
C ASP A 162 -5.98 -27.34 29.94
N LYS A 163 -6.13 -28.00 28.80
CA LYS A 163 -5.67 -29.37 28.60
C LYS A 163 -4.86 -29.57 27.34
N PRO A 164 -3.52 -29.55 27.42
CA PRO A 164 -2.69 -29.80 26.26
C PRO A 164 -2.84 -31.26 25.79
N LEU A 165 -3.10 -31.41 24.49
CA LEU A 165 -3.13 -32.72 23.83
C LEU A 165 -1.71 -33.23 23.57
N CYS A 166 -0.76 -32.32 23.34
CA CYS A 166 0.60 -32.66 22.99
C CYS A 166 1.55 -31.46 23.23
N LYS A 167 2.76 -31.76 23.64
CA LYS A 167 3.86 -30.77 23.63
C LYS A 167 4.82 -31.07 22.48
N LEU A 168 5.23 -30.01 21.79
CA LEU A 168 6.09 -30.05 20.61
C LEU A 168 7.27 -29.12 20.80
N THR A 169 8.43 -29.54 20.32
CA THR A 169 9.55 -28.63 20.08
C THR A 169 9.65 -28.36 18.59
N LEU A 170 9.45 -27.13 18.17
CA LEU A 170 9.76 -26.67 16.83
C LEU A 170 11.21 -26.21 16.82
N SER A 171 12.12 -27.04 16.26
CA SER A 171 13.55 -26.80 16.32
C SER A 171 14.04 -26.02 15.10
N ASN A 172 15.23 -25.45 15.20
CA ASN A 172 15.95 -24.83 14.09
C ASN A 172 16.79 -25.84 13.27
N ALA A 173 16.72 -27.14 13.61
CA ALA A 173 17.42 -28.17 12.88
C ALA A 173 16.79 -28.36 11.50
N ALA A 174 17.56 -28.12 10.44
CA ALA A 174 17.09 -28.28 9.07
C ALA A 174 16.63 -29.73 8.80
N ALA A 175 15.53 -29.87 8.07
CA ALA A 175 14.99 -31.14 7.59
C ALA A 175 14.81 -31.16 6.07
N GLY A 176 15.17 -30.06 5.40
CA GLY A 176 15.12 -29.81 3.94
C GLY A 176 15.51 -28.36 3.64
N SER A 177 15.27 -27.90 2.41
CA SER A 177 15.67 -26.55 1.98
C SER A 177 14.93 -25.44 2.75
N GLU A 178 13.67 -25.66 3.10
CA GLU A 178 12.81 -24.66 3.77
C GLU A 178 11.99 -25.27 4.91
N SER A 179 12.47 -26.39 5.46
CA SER A 179 11.78 -27.11 6.53
C SER A 179 12.70 -27.44 7.68
N PHE A 180 12.13 -27.55 8.86
CA PHE A 180 12.80 -27.77 10.12
C PHE A 180 12.20 -28.97 10.85
N LYS A 181 12.92 -29.55 11.80
CA LYS A 181 12.47 -30.72 12.55
C LYS A 181 11.48 -30.38 13.65
N ILE A 182 10.51 -31.27 13.85
CA ILE A 182 9.64 -31.32 15.04
C ILE A 182 10.12 -32.44 15.95
N THR A 183 10.15 -32.16 17.25
CA THR A 183 10.24 -33.18 18.28
C THR A 183 8.91 -33.24 19.04
N VAL A 184 8.24 -34.36 18.95
CA VAL A 184 7.02 -34.65 19.73
C VAL A 184 7.42 -35.16 21.11
N LYS A 185 6.97 -34.49 22.16
CA LYS A 185 7.29 -34.90 23.55
C LYS A 185 6.46 -36.09 23.96
N PRO A 186 6.94 -36.92 24.92
CA PRO A 186 6.15 -38.00 25.50
C PRO A 186 4.85 -37.50 26.16
N GLY A 187 3.82 -38.36 26.15
CA GLY A 187 2.53 -38.05 26.79
C GLY A 187 1.53 -37.32 25.89
N CYS A 188 1.75 -37.31 24.59
CA CYS A 188 0.77 -36.82 23.62
C CYS A 188 -0.44 -37.76 23.53
N ASP A 189 -1.61 -37.14 23.21
CA ASP A 189 -2.80 -37.90 22.83
C ASP A 189 -2.50 -38.88 21.70
N ALA A 190 -3.09 -40.06 21.72
CA ALA A 190 -2.80 -41.13 20.76
C ALA A 190 -3.10 -40.73 19.30
N ALA A 191 -4.17 -39.97 19.09
CA ALA A 191 -4.52 -39.49 17.76
C ALA A 191 -3.46 -38.50 17.23
N ILE A 192 -2.94 -37.62 18.08
CA ILE A 192 -1.87 -36.67 17.72
C ILE A 192 -0.54 -37.39 17.48
N ALA A 193 -0.18 -38.32 18.36
CA ALA A 193 1.00 -39.15 18.21
C ALA A 193 0.96 -39.97 16.91
N GLY A 194 -0.23 -40.49 16.54
CA GLY A 194 -0.45 -41.21 15.28
C GLY A 194 -0.23 -40.41 14.01
N LEU A 195 -0.32 -39.11 14.08
CA LEU A 195 -0.01 -38.20 12.92
C LEU A 195 1.47 -38.29 12.51
N GLY A 196 2.36 -38.67 13.44
CA GLY A 196 3.80 -38.79 13.18
C GLY A 196 4.40 -37.47 12.67
N LEU A 197 4.04 -36.35 13.33
CA LEU A 197 4.58 -35.02 13.01
C LEU A 197 6.11 -35.07 13.05
N ALA A 198 6.76 -34.62 11.97
CA ALA A 198 8.20 -34.76 11.79
C ALA A 198 8.88 -33.44 11.41
N THR A 199 8.21 -32.61 10.61
CA THR A 199 8.79 -31.36 10.10
C THR A 199 7.80 -30.22 10.13
N TRP A 200 8.31 -29.01 10.18
CA TRP A 200 7.54 -27.78 10.06
C TRP A 200 8.20 -26.80 9.11
N ARG A 201 7.43 -25.88 8.55
CA ARG A 201 7.89 -24.76 7.77
C ARG A 201 6.90 -23.58 7.87
N LEU A 202 7.34 -22.43 7.43
CA LEU A 202 6.45 -21.31 7.14
C LEU A 202 6.12 -21.29 5.64
N ASP A 203 4.88 -20.98 5.32
CA ASP A 203 4.37 -20.88 3.96
C ASP A 203 3.35 -19.74 3.93
N SER A 204 3.73 -18.60 3.35
CA SER A 204 2.87 -17.40 3.27
C SER A 204 2.35 -16.95 4.65
N ASN A 205 3.21 -16.87 5.66
CA ASN A 205 2.88 -16.57 7.06
C ASN A 205 2.01 -17.62 7.78
N GLU A 206 1.78 -18.77 7.19
CA GLU A 206 1.15 -19.90 7.85
C GLU A 206 2.19 -20.86 8.40
N LEU A 207 1.99 -21.34 9.62
CA LEU A 207 2.81 -22.41 10.17
C LEU A 207 2.26 -23.76 9.69
N VAL A 208 3.09 -24.50 9.00
CA VAL A 208 2.74 -25.79 8.41
C VAL A 208 3.47 -26.91 9.14
N LEU A 209 2.72 -27.78 9.80
CA LEU A 209 3.22 -29.00 10.43
C LEU A 209 2.99 -30.18 9.49
N VAL A 210 4.01 -30.99 9.23
CA VAL A 210 3.95 -32.12 8.30
C VAL A 210 4.30 -33.41 9.03
N GLY A 211 3.45 -34.41 8.84
CA GLY A 211 3.62 -35.74 9.39
C GLY A 211 3.12 -36.82 8.43
N ARG A 212 3.28 -38.09 8.80
CA ARG A 212 2.79 -39.23 8.00
C ARG A 212 1.27 -39.22 7.86
N GLY A 213 0.54 -38.69 8.86
CA GLY A 213 -0.92 -38.57 8.87
C GLY A 213 -1.46 -37.36 8.13
N GLY A 214 -0.60 -36.56 7.49
CA GLY A 214 -1.00 -35.41 6.70
C GLY A 214 -0.30 -34.10 7.07
N THR A 215 -0.86 -33.02 6.57
CA THR A 215 -0.35 -31.65 6.77
C THR A 215 -1.38 -30.84 7.53
N TRP A 216 -0.94 -30.13 8.54
CA TRP A 216 -1.76 -29.20 9.31
C TRP A 216 -1.23 -27.79 9.12
N ARG A 217 -2.14 -26.85 8.92
CA ARG A 217 -1.83 -25.44 8.72
C ARG A 217 -2.42 -24.62 9.85
N PHE A 218 -1.71 -23.60 10.26
CA PHE A 218 -2.11 -22.69 11.33
C PHE A 218 -1.84 -21.26 10.90
N SER A 219 -2.74 -20.35 11.22
CA SER A 219 -2.55 -18.92 11.14
C SER A 219 -2.21 -18.33 12.50
N GLU A 220 -1.33 -17.35 12.55
CA GLU A 220 -1.01 -16.65 13.78
C GLU A 220 -2.21 -15.77 14.19
N SER A 221 -2.66 -15.92 15.45
CA SER A 221 -3.66 -15.02 16.04
C SER A 221 -3.00 -13.97 16.94
N ASP A 222 -1.88 -14.32 17.57
CA ASP A 222 -0.97 -13.43 18.29
C ASP A 222 0.43 -14.07 18.35
N SER A 223 1.45 -13.32 18.80
CA SER A 223 2.86 -13.77 18.84
C SER A 223 3.13 -15.05 19.64
N LYS A 224 2.13 -15.57 20.34
CA LYS A 224 2.21 -16.78 21.18
C LYS A 224 1.20 -17.85 20.83
N THR A 225 0.29 -17.55 19.89
CA THR A 225 -0.86 -18.39 19.61
C THR A 225 -1.09 -18.54 18.12
N TRP A 226 -1.23 -19.78 17.66
CA TRP A 226 -1.54 -20.14 16.29
C TRP A 226 -2.80 -20.99 16.24
N GLU A 227 -3.76 -20.63 15.43
CA GLU A 227 -5.03 -21.31 15.26
C GLU A 227 -5.05 -22.16 13.99
N ARG A 228 -5.57 -23.39 14.10
CA ARG A 228 -5.64 -24.29 12.95
C ARG A 228 -6.58 -23.80 11.88
N ILE A 229 -6.15 -23.88 10.64
CA ILE A 229 -6.92 -23.50 9.45
C ILE A 229 -7.05 -24.69 8.47
N PRO A 230 -8.18 -24.79 7.73
CA PRO A 230 -9.40 -24.03 7.95
C PRO A 230 -10.02 -24.33 9.32
N PRO A 231 -10.81 -23.40 9.88
CA PRO A 231 -11.55 -23.63 11.10
C PRO A 231 -12.38 -24.90 11.01
N SER A 232 -12.36 -25.73 12.04
CA SER A 232 -13.11 -26.99 12.10
C SER A 232 -14.00 -27.02 13.33
N ALA A 233 -14.94 -27.97 13.38
CA ALA A 233 -15.78 -28.23 14.59
C ALA A 233 -14.94 -28.58 15.83
N ASP A 234 -13.71 -29.06 15.59
CA ASP A 234 -12.71 -29.33 16.62
C ASP A 234 -11.56 -28.30 16.47
N PRO A 235 -11.67 -27.11 17.09
CA PRO A 235 -10.64 -26.10 17.02
C PRO A 235 -9.36 -26.63 17.70
N MET A 236 -8.23 -26.35 17.07
CA MET A 236 -6.92 -26.67 17.63
C MET A 236 -6.06 -25.43 17.64
N VAL A 237 -5.36 -25.24 18.72
CA VAL A 237 -4.51 -24.08 18.98
C VAL A 237 -3.12 -24.55 19.36
N LEU A 238 -2.10 -23.95 18.77
CA LEU A 238 -0.72 -24.06 19.24
C LEU A 238 -0.41 -22.84 20.09
N MET A 239 0.00 -23.06 21.33
CA MET A 239 0.36 -22.02 22.27
C MET A 239 1.81 -22.17 22.70
N ARG A 240 2.56 -21.08 22.67
CA ARG A 240 3.97 -21.04 23.11
C ARG A 240 4.05 -21.26 24.63
N GLN A 241 5.03 -22.05 25.05
CA GLN A 241 5.27 -22.39 26.47
C GLN A 241 6.33 -21.49 27.10
#